data_ddc74510b3aac304a4f0e0b81b5881c8
#
_entry.id   ddc74510b3aac304a4f0e0b81b5881c8
#
_cell.length_a   1.000
_cell.length_b   1.000
_cell.length_c   1.000
_cell.angle_alpha   90.00
_cell.angle_beta   90.00
_cell.angle_gamma   90.00
#
_symmetry.space_group_name_H-M   'P 1'
#
loop_
_entity.id
_entity.type
_entity.pdbx_description
1 polymer ?
#
loop_
_entity_poly.entity_id
_entity_poly.type
_entity_poly.pdbx_seq_one_letter_code
_entity_poly.pdbx_strand_id
1 'polypeptide(L)'
;MLLAEEDFLDPSCVPVSFSSMGTERLRDSAFPDEISISLSRSKSKKWRVNLFKAFVHRSANIAPEYKKKFKAKINWIDENKKCSDTAKIRITGDWKDHIAQNSSGNFYSSLAVNLKDENINNVVKFKLLLPETRNADNEILSTIIFREFDFIAPETRFINVKMEDSEDLYLYQEVPAKEMIEAFLQRESIMVEGDDRRIWDMVPFQDSNATVDGEWIESKSFALPENGSWADNPISRSITLDALTLINKLFFNYLIDGHRQELITIEALKASNQLIERESLFFLLSKLMSGSHGLLPINRKFYYDPLYQKLVPIYYDGDIEIDKALSTSAENFASSLPAHYFPTQDIQNAINNFSNSAFLDVVFDKYKKRGGNFPRSKIENAFNHYVDILTVMQNNASPENEFEKDGFSAEINLVEYLSDRTKGTFEFTGFDISKNQYSHCKISLSNSNLNTQCSHLQGKDISEVFKKPTSEDGEAI
;
A
#
# COMPACT_ATOMS: atom_id res chain seq x y z
N MET A 1 -0.46 52.73 3.01
CA MET A 1 -1.46 52.36 2.00
C MET A 1 -1.51 50.84 2.02
N LEU A 2 -2.39 50.32 2.87
CA LEU A 2 -2.61 48.86 3.07
C LEU A 2 -3.49 48.43 1.94
N LEU A 3 -2.94 47.61 1.05
CA LEU A 3 -3.73 46.82 0.11
C LEU A 3 -4.29 45.66 0.90
N ALA A 4 -5.60 45.69 1.18
CA ALA A 4 -6.36 44.55 1.65
C ALA A 4 -6.38 43.54 0.51
N GLU A 5 -5.69 42.41 0.67
CA GLU A 5 -5.93 41.21 -0.10
C GLU A 5 -7.25 40.60 0.37
N GLU A 6 -8.36 41.09 -0.17
CA GLU A 6 -9.56 40.30 -0.26
C GLU A 6 -9.41 39.34 -1.45
N ASP A 7 -8.64 38.28 -1.28
CA ASP A 7 -8.70 37.12 -2.14
C ASP A 7 -10.01 36.40 -1.86
N PHE A 8 -11.02 36.73 -2.65
CA PHE A 8 -12.25 35.96 -2.72
C PHE A 8 -11.88 34.50 -3.04
N LEU A 9 -12.20 33.62 -2.12
CA LEU A 9 -12.23 32.20 -2.39
C LEU A 9 -13.23 31.98 -3.53
N ASP A 10 -12.74 31.68 -4.73
CA ASP A 10 -13.60 31.22 -5.81
C ASP A 10 -14.15 29.86 -5.37
N PRO A 11 -15.47 29.71 -5.18
CA PRO A 11 -16.08 28.47 -4.72
C PRO A 11 -15.98 27.32 -5.71
N SER A 12 -15.24 27.46 -6.80
CA SER A 12 -15.16 26.50 -7.89
C SER A 12 -13.78 25.87 -8.09
N CYS A 13 -12.98 25.67 -7.02
CA CYS A 13 -11.86 24.76 -7.07
C CYS A 13 -12.28 23.28 -7.09
N VAL A 14 -13.56 23.02 -7.10
CA VAL A 14 -14.14 21.69 -7.37
C VAL A 14 -14.17 21.47 -8.88
N PRO A 15 -13.66 20.37 -9.42
CA PRO A 15 -13.79 20.07 -10.85
C PRO A 15 -15.25 20.12 -11.28
N VAL A 16 -15.52 20.92 -12.29
CA VAL A 16 -16.89 21.08 -12.81
C VAL A 16 -17.32 19.80 -13.50
N SER A 17 -18.37 19.23 -12.94
CA SER A 17 -19.37 18.34 -13.54
C SER A 17 -18.97 16.96 -14.06
N PHE A 18 -19.60 15.98 -13.45
CA PHE A 18 -19.91 14.63 -13.93
C PHE A 18 -20.56 14.55 -15.33
N SER A 19 -20.82 15.65 -16.01
CA SER A 19 -21.66 15.70 -17.22
C SER A 19 -20.91 15.51 -18.54
N SER A 20 -19.58 15.40 -18.54
CA SER A 20 -18.79 15.13 -19.74
C SER A 20 -17.99 13.83 -19.68
N MET A 21 -18.45 12.85 -18.92
CA MET A 21 -17.81 11.55 -18.82
C MET A 21 -17.99 10.75 -20.13
N GLY A 22 -17.08 10.97 -21.06
CA GLY A 22 -16.62 9.92 -21.94
C GLY A 22 -15.80 8.93 -21.12
N THR A 23 -15.60 7.75 -21.63
CA THR A 23 -14.88 6.60 -21.05
C THR A 23 -13.41 6.86 -20.63
N GLU A 24 -12.92 8.09 -20.66
CA GLU A 24 -11.65 8.51 -20.11
C GLU A 24 -11.80 8.64 -18.59
N ARG A 25 -10.96 7.91 -17.88
CA ARG A 25 -10.90 7.94 -16.41
C ARG A 25 -10.74 9.38 -15.94
N LEU A 26 -11.61 9.82 -15.03
CA LEU A 26 -11.77 11.17 -14.48
C LEU A 26 -10.47 11.90 -14.08
N ARG A 27 -9.32 11.25 -14.08
CA ARG A 27 -8.07 11.75 -13.50
C ARG A 27 -6.96 12.08 -14.50
N ASP A 28 -7.20 12.02 -15.79
CA ASP A 28 -6.22 12.48 -16.80
C ASP A 28 -6.36 13.99 -17.10
N SER A 29 -7.20 14.71 -16.34
CA SER A 29 -7.35 16.16 -16.40
C SER A 29 -6.12 16.91 -15.87
N ALA A 30 -6.05 18.20 -16.11
CA ALA A 30 -4.97 19.05 -15.66
C ALA A 30 -4.71 18.89 -14.15
N PHE A 31 -3.49 18.64 -13.79
CA PHE A 31 -3.03 18.51 -12.41
C PHE A 31 -2.05 19.65 -12.12
N PRO A 32 -2.02 20.23 -10.91
CA PRO A 32 -1.12 21.34 -10.62
C PRO A 32 0.34 20.91 -10.73
N ASP A 33 1.17 21.76 -11.32
CA ASP A 33 2.62 21.54 -11.40
C ASP A 33 3.33 21.87 -10.08
N GLU A 34 2.67 22.67 -9.23
CA GLU A 34 3.23 23.16 -7.96
C GLU A 34 2.18 23.17 -6.85
N ILE A 35 2.63 22.77 -5.65
CA ILE A 35 1.90 22.93 -4.40
C ILE A 35 2.72 23.79 -3.44
N SER A 36 2.08 24.81 -2.85
CA SER A 36 2.69 25.63 -1.82
C SER A 36 2.09 25.34 -0.45
N ILE A 37 2.92 25.05 0.54
CA ILE A 37 2.54 24.69 1.91
C ILE A 37 3.02 25.77 2.87
N SER A 38 2.11 26.37 3.63
CA SER A 38 2.47 27.39 4.61
C SER A 38 1.96 27.06 6.01
N LEU A 39 2.81 27.32 6.99
CA LEU A 39 2.53 27.20 8.41
C LEU A 39 2.48 28.59 9.08
N SER A 40 1.62 28.77 10.07
CA SER A 40 1.73 29.97 10.89
C SER A 40 3.08 30.00 11.62
N ARG A 41 3.62 31.20 11.89
CA ARG A 41 4.95 31.39 12.50
C ARG A 41 5.21 30.51 13.72
N SER A 42 4.22 30.34 14.58
CA SER A 42 4.32 29.48 15.78
C SER A 42 4.41 28.00 15.41
N LYS A 43 3.65 27.56 14.41
CA LYS A 43 3.64 26.17 13.95
C LYS A 43 4.89 25.82 13.14
N SER A 44 5.39 26.75 12.32
CA SER A 44 6.65 26.62 11.61
C SER A 44 7.81 26.33 12.57
N LYS A 45 7.94 27.12 13.65
CA LYS A 45 8.96 26.84 14.67
C LYS A 45 8.82 25.45 15.29
N LYS A 46 7.59 25.04 15.62
CA LYS A 46 7.32 23.71 16.21
C LYS A 46 7.61 22.59 15.20
N TRP A 47 7.28 22.79 13.95
CA TRP A 47 7.56 21.87 12.86
C TRP A 47 9.07 21.62 12.71
N ARG A 48 9.85 22.70 12.57
CA ARG A 48 11.32 22.60 12.44
C ARG A 48 11.97 21.87 13.62
N VAL A 49 11.53 22.17 14.85
CA VAL A 49 12.02 21.48 16.07
C VAL A 49 11.62 19.99 16.06
N ASN A 50 10.39 19.66 15.63
CA ASN A 50 9.91 18.29 15.56
C ASN A 50 10.70 17.48 14.51
N LEU A 51 10.94 18.08 13.36
CA LEU A 51 11.70 17.47 12.27
C LEU A 51 13.16 17.21 12.65
N PHE A 52 13.83 18.21 13.27
CA PHE A 52 15.18 18.04 13.80
C PHE A 52 15.24 16.93 14.84
N LYS A 53 14.30 16.87 15.78
CA LYS A 53 14.24 15.82 16.79
C LYS A 53 14.05 14.43 16.18
N ALA A 54 13.20 14.31 15.15
CA ALA A 54 13.01 13.06 14.42
C ALA A 54 14.31 12.60 13.75
N PHE A 55 15.04 13.52 13.15
CA PHE A 55 16.30 13.25 12.47
C PHE A 55 17.39 12.76 13.45
N VAL A 56 17.59 13.45 14.58
CA VAL A 56 18.65 13.15 15.54
C VAL A 56 18.30 12.02 16.53
N HIS A 57 17.08 11.52 16.51
CA HIS A 57 16.66 10.41 17.35
C HIS A 57 17.55 9.18 17.11
N ARG A 58 17.85 8.38 18.13
CA ARG A 58 18.80 7.26 18.00
C ARG A 58 18.27 6.07 17.18
N SER A 59 16.96 5.89 17.10
CA SER A 59 16.37 4.82 16.30
C SER A 59 16.63 5.01 14.81
N ALA A 60 16.73 3.94 14.05
CA ALA A 60 16.81 3.97 12.59
C ALA A 60 15.50 4.42 11.93
N ASN A 61 14.38 4.22 12.61
CA ASN A 61 13.06 4.60 12.17
C ASN A 61 12.61 5.96 12.76
N ILE A 62 11.59 6.54 12.13
CA ILE A 62 10.93 7.77 12.62
C ILE A 62 9.91 7.36 13.69
N ALA A 63 10.23 7.62 14.95
CA ALA A 63 9.37 7.24 16.05
C ALA A 63 7.97 7.91 15.96
N PRO A 64 6.89 7.22 16.38
CA PRO A 64 5.51 7.69 16.25
C PRO A 64 5.24 9.07 16.86
N GLU A 65 5.94 9.41 17.96
CA GLU A 65 5.81 10.71 18.62
C GLU A 65 6.24 11.90 17.75
N TYR A 66 7.00 11.68 16.67
CA TYR A 66 7.39 12.72 15.71
C TYR A 66 6.44 12.83 14.53
N LYS A 67 5.54 11.86 14.33
CA LYS A 67 4.51 11.87 13.26
C LYS A 67 3.27 12.71 13.65
N LYS A 68 3.48 13.81 14.38
CA LYS A 68 2.42 14.74 14.83
C LYS A 68 1.79 15.48 13.68
N LYS A 69 0.47 15.71 13.77
CA LYS A 69 -0.30 16.47 12.78
C LYS A 69 -0.19 17.98 13.05
N PHE A 70 0.11 18.75 12.00
CA PHE A 70 0.14 20.21 11.99
C PHE A 70 -0.92 20.74 11.04
N LYS A 71 -1.64 21.80 11.45
CA LYS A 71 -2.54 22.52 10.55
C LYS A 71 -1.73 23.46 9.68
N ALA A 72 -1.84 23.30 8.36
CA ALA A 72 -1.19 24.10 7.32
C ALA A 72 -2.23 24.71 6.37
N LYS A 73 -1.84 25.72 5.61
CA LYS A 73 -2.56 26.18 4.42
C LYS A 73 -1.85 25.62 3.21
N ILE A 74 -2.59 25.01 2.31
CA ILE A 74 -2.12 24.49 1.03
C ILE A 74 -2.67 25.39 -0.06
N ASN A 75 -1.83 25.78 -1.03
CA ASN A 75 -2.27 26.52 -2.20
C ASN A 75 -1.74 25.81 -3.45
N TRP A 76 -2.52 25.85 -4.51
CA TRP A 76 -2.16 25.33 -5.84
C TRP A 76 -2.85 26.12 -6.94
N ILE A 77 -2.43 25.90 -8.16
CA ILE A 77 -3.08 26.49 -9.35
C ILE A 77 -3.70 25.35 -10.14
N ASP A 78 -4.99 25.42 -10.34
CA ASP A 78 -5.76 24.48 -11.15
C ASP A 78 -6.35 25.24 -12.36
N GLU A 79 -5.97 24.84 -13.58
CA GLU A 79 -6.46 25.46 -14.83
C GLU A 79 -6.47 27.01 -14.80
N ASN A 80 -5.41 27.64 -14.28
CA ASN A 80 -5.26 29.09 -14.06
C ASN A 80 -6.09 29.67 -12.89
N LYS A 81 -6.77 28.85 -12.08
CA LYS A 81 -7.43 29.29 -10.86
C LYS A 81 -6.51 29.08 -9.66
N LYS A 82 -6.46 30.07 -8.79
CA LYS A 82 -5.76 29.94 -7.50
C LYS A 82 -6.67 29.26 -6.49
N CYS A 83 -6.30 28.06 -6.10
CA CYS A 83 -7.00 27.26 -5.13
C CYS A 83 -6.28 27.25 -3.79
N SER A 84 -7.01 27.12 -2.70
CA SER A 84 -6.41 26.99 -1.38
C SER A 84 -7.32 26.21 -0.42
N ASP A 85 -6.69 25.41 0.44
CA ASP A 85 -7.38 24.72 1.51
C ASP A 85 -6.57 24.69 2.81
N THR A 86 -7.26 24.42 3.90
CA THR A 86 -6.65 24.05 5.16
C THR A 86 -6.39 22.55 5.18
N ALA A 87 -5.15 22.16 5.44
CA ALA A 87 -4.78 20.76 5.54
C ALA A 87 -4.22 20.38 6.90
N LYS A 88 -4.23 19.09 7.19
CA LYS A 88 -3.40 18.47 8.23
C LYS A 88 -2.21 17.82 7.55
N ILE A 89 -1.00 18.25 7.93
CA ILE A 89 0.24 17.67 7.44
C ILE A 89 0.98 16.97 8.58
N ARG A 90 1.72 15.92 8.27
CA ARG A 90 2.64 15.24 9.20
C ARG A 90 3.82 14.64 8.44
N ILE A 91 4.92 14.39 9.13
CA ILE A 91 6.00 13.56 8.59
C ILE A 91 5.42 12.18 8.27
N THR A 92 5.79 11.60 7.13
CA THR A 92 5.41 10.26 6.71
C THR A 92 6.64 9.43 6.35
N GLY A 93 6.45 8.12 6.20
CA GLY A 93 7.52 7.13 6.08
C GLY A 93 7.93 6.59 7.44
N ASP A 94 8.54 5.42 7.42
CA ASP A 94 8.94 4.72 8.63
C ASP A 94 10.44 4.82 8.87
N TRP A 95 11.23 4.86 7.83
CA TRP A 95 12.68 5.04 7.89
C TRP A 95 13.10 6.51 7.83
N LYS A 96 14.33 6.80 8.29
CA LYS A 96 14.88 8.17 8.31
C LYS A 96 15.29 8.72 6.96
N ASP A 97 15.37 7.91 5.92
CA ASP A 97 15.55 8.34 4.53
C ASP A 97 14.42 9.26 4.06
N HIS A 98 13.27 9.23 4.73
CA HIS A 98 12.17 10.18 4.55
C HIS A 98 12.45 11.57 5.16
N ILE A 99 13.63 11.81 5.72
CA ILE A 99 14.07 13.12 6.23
C ILE A 99 15.43 13.44 5.61
N ALA A 100 15.50 14.52 4.87
CA ALA A 100 16.72 14.99 4.22
C ALA A 100 17.12 16.39 4.70
N GLN A 101 18.34 16.80 4.36
CA GLN A 101 18.86 18.12 4.62
C GLN A 101 19.35 18.73 3.31
N ASN A 102 18.90 19.94 3.00
CA ASN A 102 19.33 20.63 1.81
C ASN A 102 20.73 21.27 1.99
N SER A 103 21.30 21.82 0.91
CA SER A 103 22.62 22.46 0.92
C SER A 103 22.73 23.67 1.87
N SER A 104 21.61 24.28 2.24
CA SER A 104 21.55 25.40 3.21
C SER A 104 21.45 24.93 4.66
N GLY A 105 21.45 23.60 4.91
CA GLY A 105 21.33 23.02 6.25
C GLY A 105 19.90 22.92 6.79
N ASN A 106 18.89 23.25 5.99
CA ASN A 106 17.49 23.13 6.38
C ASN A 106 17.01 21.70 6.19
N PHE A 107 16.29 21.19 7.18
CA PHE A 107 15.66 19.87 7.09
C PHE A 107 14.31 19.95 6.37
N TYR A 108 14.04 18.95 5.54
CA TYR A 108 12.76 18.70 4.89
C TYR A 108 12.44 17.21 4.91
N SER A 109 11.20 16.83 4.62
CA SER A 109 10.80 15.43 4.77
C SER A 109 9.65 15.06 3.85
N SER A 110 9.47 13.78 3.64
CA SER A 110 8.22 13.25 3.12
C SER A 110 7.05 13.64 4.03
N LEU A 111 5.91 13.98 3.40
CA LEU A 111 4.72 14.51 4.07
C LEU A 111 3.50 13.65 3.76
N ALA A 112 2.67 13.39 4.76
CA ALA A 112 1.28 12.99 4.54
C ALA A 112 0.40 14.24 4.66
N VAL A 113 -0.44 14.45 3.67
CA VAL A 113 -1.34 15.61 3.55
C VAL A 113 -2.79 15.12 3.54
N ASN A 114 -3.64 15.77 4.31
CA ASN A 114 -5.08 15.53 4.32
C ASN A 114 -5.77 16.90 4.22
N LEU A 115 -6.35 17.18 3.06
CA LEU A 115 -7.15 18.35 2.79
C LEU A 115 -8.44 18.32 3.62
N LYS A 116 -9.00 19.47 3.92
CA LYS A 116 -10.15 19.56 4.81
C LYS A 116 -11.46 19.68 4.05
N ASP A 117 -11.53 20.62 3.14
CA ASP A 117 -12.76 21.05 2.50
C ASP A 117 -12.68 20.91 0.95
N GLU A 118 -11.48 20.94 0.37
CA GLU A 118 -11.21 20.89 -1.06
C GLU A 118 -10.53 19.59 -1.49
N ASN A 119 -10.29 19.44 -2.78
CA ASN A 119 -9.56 18.33 -3.37
C ASN A 119 -8.62 18.82 -4.49
N ILE A 120 -7.61 18.02 -4.80
CA ILE A 120 -6.76 18.19 -5.98
C ILE A 120 -7.09 17.06 -6.94
N ASN A 121 -7.82 17.35 -8.01
CA ASN A 121 -8.26 16.35 -9.00
C ASN A 121 -8.92 15.13 -8.34
N ASN A 122 -9.93 15.37 -7.49
CA ASN A 122 -10.66 14.37 -6.69
C ASN A 122 -9.82 13.63 -5.64
N VAL A 123 -8.62 14.11 -5.31
CA VAL A 123 -7.78 13.54 -4.26
C VAL A 123 -7.80 14.44 -3.02
N VAL A 124 -8.22 13.89 -1.90
CA VAL A 124 -8.27 14.59 -0.59
C VAL A 124 -7.12 14.18 0.34
N LYS A 125 -6.55 12.99 0.14
CA LYS A 125 -5.43 12.47 0.93
C LYS A 125 -4.31 12.02 0.00
N PHE A 126 -3.11 12.54 0.24
CA PHE A 126 -1.94 12.18 -0.56
C PHE A 126 -0.66 12.26 0.27
N LYS A 127 0.37 11.64 -0.24
CA LYS A 127 1.74 11.77 0.26
C LYS A 127 2.55 12.62 -0.73
N LEU A 128 3.44 13.43 -0.21
CA LEU A 128 4.53 14.07 -0.92
C LEU A 128 5.80 13.37 -0.43
N LEU A 129 6.34 12.49 -1.23
CA LEU A 129 7.47 11.64 -0.89
C LEU A 129 8.75 12.21 -1.48
N LEU A 130 9.85 12.08 -0.75
CA LEU A 130 11.17 12.29 -1.34
C LEU A 130 11.34 11.24 -2.46
N PRO A 131 11.72 11.63 -3.68
CA PRO A 131 11.65 10.72 -4.84
C PRO A 131 12.41 9.41 -4.65
N GLU A 132 13.55 9.47 -3.98
CA GLU A 132 14.44 8.32 -3.74
C GLU A 132 13.80 7.27 -2.82
N THR A 133 12.84 7.67 -1.98
CA THR A 133 12.18 6.74 -1.02
C THR A 133 11.13 5.84 -1.66
N ARG A 134 10.89 5.97 -2.96
CA ARG A 134 9.87 5.23 -3.72
C ARG A 134 10.30 4.90 -5.15
N ASN A 135 11.58 4.80 -5.40
CA ASN A 135 12.12 4.55 -6.75
C ASN A 135 11.55 5.48 -7.85
N ALA A 136 11.07 6.66 -7.45
CA ALA A 136 10.74 7.81 -8.30
C ALA A 136 10.02 7.46 -9.62
N ASP A 137 10.75 7.50 -10.74
CA ASP A 137 10.26 7.21 -12.09
C ASP A 137 9.66 5.82 -12.23
N ASN A 138 10.19 4.82 -11.52
CA ASN A 138 9.66 3.46 -11.55
C ASN A 138 8.26 3.39 -10.95
N GLU A 139 7.99 4.10 -9.84
CA GLU A 139 6.68 4.13 -9.20
C GLU A 139 5.63 4.83 -10.08
N ILE A 140 6.00 5.92 -10.78
CA ILE A 140 5.11 6.58 -11.75
C ILE A 140 4.74 5.61 -12.88
N LEU A 141 5.75 4.95 -13.46
CA LEU A 141 5.53 4.05 -14.59
C LEU A 141 4.67 2.84 -14.19
N SER A 142 4.96 2.24 -13.04
CA SER A 142 4.20 1.08 -12.57
C SER A 142 2.73 1.41 -12.29
N THR A 143 2.44 2.55 -11.62
CA THR A 143 1.05 2.95 -11.39
C THR A 143 0.26 3.13 -12.69
N ILE A 144 0.92 3.64 -13.76
CA ILE A 144 0.31 3.76 -15.08
C ILE A 144 0.05 2.38 -15.67
N ILE A 145 1.05 1.48 -15.67
CA ILE A 145 0.91 0.13 -16.21
C ILE A 145 -0.24 -0.61 -15.51
N PHE A 146 -0.28 -0.61 -14.17
CA PHE A 146 -1.38 -1.24 -13.44
C PHE A 146 -2.75 -0.67 -13.81
N ARG A 147 -2.86 0.66 -13.98
CA ARG A 147 -4.10 1.31 -14.44
C ARG A 147 -4.49 0.88 -15.85
N GLU A 148 -3.54 0.79 -16.77
CA GLU A 148 -3.80 0.35 -18.15
C GLU A 148 -4.19 -1.13 -18.23
N PHE A 149 -3.85 -1.91 -17.22
CA PHE A 149 -4.36 -3.27 -17.02
C PHE A 149 -5.64 -3.31 -16.17
N ASP A 150 -6.31 -2.18 -15.94
CA ASP A 150 -7.56 -2.05 -15.18
C ASP A 150 -7.46 -2.45 -13.71
N PHE A 151 -6.30 -2.32 -13.09
CA PHE A 151 -6.15 -2.41 -11.64
C PHE A 151 -6.34 -1.06 -10.97
N ILE A 152 -6.83 -1.09 -9.74
CA ILE A 152 -6.89 0.09 -8.89
C ILE A 152 -5.46 0.46 -8.50
N ALA A 153 -5.04 1.68 -8.83
CA ALA A 153 -3.72 2.21 -8.50
C ALA A 153 -3.78 3.72 -8.24
N PRO A 154 -2.93 4.26 -7.36
CA PRO A 154 -2.95 5.67 -6.97
C PRO A 154 -2.60 6.61 -8.14
N GLU A 155 -3.03 7.85 -8.08
CA GLU A 155 -2.41 8.90 -8.87
C GLU A 155 -1.00 9.15 -8.34
N THR A 156 0.00 9.03 -9.22
CA THR A 156 1.42 9.16 -8.87
C THR A 156 2.12 10.00 -9.92
N ARG A 157 2.81 11.06 -9.50
CA ARG A 157 3.52 11.99 -10.39
C ARG A 157 4.59 12.80 -9.68
N PHE A 158 5.50 13.42 -10.42
CA PHE A 158 6.34 14.45 -9.87
C PHE A 158 5.57 15.77 -9.73
N ILE A 159 5.88 16.50 -8.67
CA ILE A 159 5.32 17.82 -8.39
C ILE A 159 6.35 18.68 -7.65
N ASN A 160 6.40 19.98 -7.98
CA ASN A 160 7.19 20.92 -7.20
C ASN A 160 6.45 21.31 -5.92
N VAL A 161 7.15 21.31 -4.79
CA VAL A 161 6.57 21.68 -3.50
C VAL A 161 7.37 22.81 -2.89
N LYS A 162 6.69 23.92 -2.62
CA LYS A 162 7.23 25.04 -1.86
C LYS A 162 6.76 24.94 -0.41
N MET A 163 7.67 24.76 0.51
CA MET A 163 7.35 24.74 1.94
C MET A 163 8.36 25.56 2.72
N GLU A 164 7.90 26.58 3.44
CA GLU A 164 8.75 27.52 4.17
C GLU A 164 9.79 28.19 3.25
N ASP A 165 11.07 27.91 3.46
CA ASP A 165 12.19 28.44 2.70
C ASP A 165 12.78 27.41 1.71
N SER A 166 12.09 26.30 1.45
CA SER A 166 12.51 25.26 0.52
C SER A 166 11.55 25.13 -0.65
N GLU A 167 12.13 24.79 -1.80
CA GLU A 167 11.43 24.41 -3.01
C GLU A 167 12.14 23.15 -3.53
N ASP A 168 11.42 22.03 -3.54
CA ASP A 168 11.99 20.73 -3.86
C ASP A 168 11.02 19.94 -4.74
N LEU A 169 11.55 19.01 -5.55
CA LEU A 169 10.77 18.06 -6.32
C LEU A 169 10.33 16.91 -5.40
N TYR A 170 9.04 16.61 -5.42
CA TYR A 170 8.46 15.50 -4.68
C TYR A 170 7.75 14.53 -5.61
N LEU A 171 7.68 13.28 -5.19
CA LEU A 171 6.75 12.31 -5.74
C LEU A 171 5.41 12.47 -5.02
N TYR A 172 4.42 13.01 -5.72
CA TYR A 172 3.04 13.01 -5.27
C TYR A 172 2.47 11.61 -5.43
N GLN A 173 1.87 11.06 -4.39
CA GLN A 173 1.17 9.78 -4.43
C GLN A 173 -0.14 9.86 -3.65
N GLU A 174 -1.23 9.57 -4.31
CA GLU A 174 -2.53 9.45 -3.68
C GLU A 174 -2.53 8.34 -2.62
N VAL A 175 -3.19 8.58 -1.49
CA VAL A 175 -3.42 7.54 -0.48
C VAL A 175 -4.75 6.83 -0.79
N PRO A 176 -4.79 5.50 -0.77
CA PRO A 176 -6.04 4.77 -0.93
C PRO A 176 -7.13 5.32 0.00
N ALA A 177 -8.19 5.81 -0.60
CA ALA A 177 -9.35 6.39 0.05
C ALA A 177 -10.60 6.15 -0.80
N LYS A 178 -11.77 6.47 -0.28
CA LYS A 178 -13.02 6.27 -1.02
C LYS A 178 -13.02 6.98 -2.38
N GLU A 179 -12.42 8.16 -2.45
CA GLU A 179 -12.33 8.96 -3.67
C GLU A 179 -11.54 8.24 -4.78
N MET A 180 -10.51 7.47 -4.41
CA MET A 180 -9.80 6.61 -5.35
C MET A 180 -10.70 5.49 -5.88
N ILE A 181 -11.46 4.83 -5.01
CA ILE A 181 -12.37 3.75 -5.39
C ILE A 181 -13.48 4.27 -6.32
N GLU A 182 -14.06 5.43 -6.00
CA GLU A 182 -15.07 6.10 -6.83
C GLU A 182 -14.52 6.47 -8.22
N ALA A 183 -13.25 6.91 -8.31
CA ALA A 183 -12.60 7.22 -9.58
C ALA A 183 -12.39 5.99 -10.48
N PHE A 184 -12.38 4.80 -9.92
CA PHE A 184 -12.39 3.53 -10.65
C PHE A 184 -13.81 3.00 -10.87
N LEU A 185 -14.84 3.83 -10.66
CA LEU A 185 -16.27 3.51 -10.82
C LEU A 185 -16.72 2.33 -9.93
N GLN A 186 -16.01 2.11 -8.84
CA GLN A 186 -16.39 1.13 -7.84
C GLN A 186 -17.28 1.77 -6.78
N ARG A 187 -18.15 0.97 -6.16
CA ARG A 187 -18.98 1.43 -5.04
C ARG A 187 -18.15 1.67 -3.79
N GLU A 188 -18.58 2.61 -2.96
CA GLU A 188 -17.96 2.77 -1.65
C GLU A 188 -18.12 1.48 -0.84
N SER A 189 -17.00 0.95 -0.35
CA SER A 189 -16.92 -0.22 0.51
C SER A 189 -15.65 -0.15 1.37
N ILE A 190 -15.43 -1.20 2.16
CA ILE A 190 -14.25 -1.31 3.00
C ILE A 190 -12.99 -1.52 2.14
N MET A 191 -11.94 -0.81 2.47
CA MET A 191 -10.58 -1.11 2.06
C MET A 191 -9.85 -1.73 3.25
N VAL A 192 -9.08 -2.77 2.98
CA VAL A 192 -8.32 -3.51 3.98
C VAL A 192 -6.86 -3.59 3.59
N GLU A 193 -5.99 -3.57 4.58
CA GLU A 193 -4.54 -3.65 4.41
C GLU A 193 -3.91 -4.62 5.41
N GLY A 194 -2.66 -4.99 5.19
CA GLY A 194 -1.88 -5.71 6.18
C GLY A 194 -1.45 -4.80 7.33
N ASP A 195 -1.39 -5.35 8.54
CA ASP A 195 -0.94 -4.64 9.73
C ASP A 195 0.59 -4.67 9.88
N ASP A 196 1.25 -3.58 9.55
CA ASP A 196 2.71 -3.41 9.70
C ASP A 196 3.13 -2.93 11.10
N ARG A 197 2.18 -2.53 11.96
CA ARG A 197 2.49 -1.95 13.28
C ARG A 197 3.35 -2.86 14.15
N ARG A 198 3.18 -4.18 14.02
CA ARG A 198 3.95 -5.16 14.78
C ARG A 198 5.42 -5.18 14.43
N ILE A 199 5.76 -4.95 13.17
CA ILE A 199 7.14 -4.83 12.73
C ILE A 199 7.81 -3.70 13.49
N TRP A 200 7.16 -2.54 13.51
CA TRP A 200 7.67 -1.35 14.19
C TRP A 200 7.72 -1.49 15.71
N ASP A 201 6.85 -2.32 16.29
CA ASP A 201 6.88 -2.68 17.70
C ASP A 201 8.09 -3.59 18.04
N MET A 202 8.53 -4.42 17.09
CA MET A 202 9.62 -5.38 17.26
C MET A 202 11.01 -4.80 16.95
N VAL A 203 11.09 -3.81 16.06
CA VAL A 203 12.37 -3.17 15.67
C VAL A 203 13.23 -2.71 16.86
N PRO A 204 12.68 -2.14 17.95
CA PRO A 204 13.48 -1.75 19.11
C PRO A 204 14.11 -2.93 19.88
N PHE A 205 13.60 -4.16 19.69
CA PHE A 205 14.12 -5.38 20.34
C PHE A 205 15.14 -6.12 19.48
N GLN A 206 15.37 -5.63 18.26
CA GLN A 206 16.47 -6.15 17.44
C GLN A 206 17.79 -5.65 18.02
N ASP A 207 18.46 -6.53 18.73
CA ASP A 207 19.89 -6.32 19.04
C ASP A 207 20.63 -6.25 17.70
N SER A 208 21.59 -5.33 17.56
CA SER A 208 22.33 -5.10 16.31
C SER A 208 23.05 -6.36 15.76
N ASN A 209 23.05 -7.43 16.52
CA ASN A 209 23.63 -8.74 16.20
C ASN A 209 22.59 -9.87 16.09
N ALA A 210 21.32 -9.62 16.41
CA ALA A 210 20.27 -10.61 16.24
C ALA A 210 19.54 -10.32 14.92
N THR A 211 19.80 -11.14 13.93
CA THR A 211 18.89 -11.28 12.79
C THR A 211 17.61 -11.90 13.33
N VAL A 212 16.71 -11.07 13.86
CA VAL A 212 15.31 -11.47 13.91
C VAL A 212 14.93 -11.67 12.45
N ASP A 213 14.49 -12.87 12.14
CA ASP A 213 14.04 -13.20 10.81
C ASP A 213 12.87 -12.25 10.46
N GLY A 214 13.20 -11.14 9.81
CA GLY A 214 12.21 -10.13 9.39
C GLY A 214 11.11 -10.76 8.56
N GLU A 215 11.48 -11.80 7.80
CA GLU A 215 10.60 -12.66 7.05
C GLU A 215 9.47 -13.23 7.91
N TRP A 216 9.78 -13.65 9.11
CA TRP A 216 8.80 -14.23 9.98
C TRP A 216 7.75 -13.22 10.48
N ILE A 217 8.16 -11.99 10.78
CA ILE A 217 7.26 -10.92 11.24
C ILE A 217 6.36 -10.47 10.08
N GLU A 218 6.95 -10.32 8.90
CA GLU A 218 6.25 -9.88 7.69
C GLU A 218 5.23 -10.91 7.21
N SER A 219 5.50 -12.20 7.36
CA SER A 219 4.56 -13.27 6.97
C SER A 219 3.33 -13.38 7.86
N LYS A 220 3.34 -12.76 9.06
CA LYS A 220 2.28 -12.90 10.08
C LYS A 220 1.44 -11.64 10.27
N SER A 221 1.22 -10.89 9.20
CA SER A 221 0.34 -9.73 9.22
C SER A 221 -1.11 -10.11 9.46
N PHE A 222 -1.82 -9.20 10.13
CA PHE A 222 -3.26 -9.23 10.23
C PHE A 222 -3.85 -8.12 9.38
N ALA A 223 -5.12 -8.27 9.02
CA ALA A 223 -5.82 -7.25 8.27
C ALA A 223 -6.29 -6.11 9.16
N LEU A 224 -6.17 -4.90 8.63
CA LEU A 224 -6.73 -3.68 9.21
C LEU A 224 -7.66 -3.00 8.21
N PRO A 225 -8.71 -2.31 8.68
CA PRO A 225 -9.48 -1.42 7.85
C PRO A 225 -8.67 -0.13 7.59
N GLU A 226 -8.48 0.22 6.32
CA GLU A 226 -7.85 1.49 5.92
C GLU A 226 -8.80 2.68 6.13
N ASN A 227 -10.10 2.49 5.87
CA ASN A 227 -11.12 3.51 6.05
C ASN A 227 -11.93 3.28 7.35
N GLY A 228 -11.32 3.56 8.49
CA GLY A 228 -11.89 3.32 9.82
C GLY A 228 -13.29 3.89 10.04
N SER A 229 -13.62 5.07 9.48
CA SER A 229 -14.96 5.64 9.57
C SER A 229 -16.06 4.76 8.93
N TRP A 230 -15.70 4.01 7.88
CA TRP A 230 -16.58 3.00 7.31
C TRP A 230 -16.70 1.79 8.24
N ALA A 231 -15.58 1.31 8.78
CA ALA A 231 -15.54 0.17 9.67
C ALA A 231 -16.34 0.40 10.97
N ASP A 232 -16.31 1.61 11.51
CA ASP A 232 -17.02 2.00 12.73
C ASP A 232 -18.53 2.16 12.54
N ASN A 233 -19.00 2.28 11.29
CA ASN A 233 -20.42 2.48 11.01
C ASN A 233 -21.20 1.16 11.24
N PRO A 234 -22.25 1.15 12.09
CA PRO A 234 -23.03 -0.05 12.36
C PRO A 234 -23.66 -0.72 11.13
N ILE A 235 -24.00 0.07 10.09
CA ILE A 235 -24.63 -0.42 8.86
C ILE A 235 -23.62 -1.22 8.02
N SER A 236 -22.38 -0.78 7.93
CA SER A 236 -21.32 -1.42 7.15
C SER A 236 -20.51 -2.46 7.92
N ARG A 237 -20.81 -2.67 9.21
CA ARG A 237 -20.05 -3.58 10.07
C ARG A 237 -19.99 -5.02 9.56
N SER A 238 -21.10 -5.56 9.04
CA SER A 238 -21.11 -6.93 8.49
C SER A 238 -20.17 -7.04 7.29
N ILE A 239 -20.24 -6.08 6.36
CA ILE A 239 -19.34 -6.02 5.19
C ILE A 239 -17.87 -5.92 5.62
N THR A 240 -17.60 -5.12 6.66
CA THR A 240 -16.26 -5.00 7.23
C THR A 240 -15.76 -6.33 7.79
N LEU A 241 -16.60 -7.04 8.54
CA LEU A 241 -16.24 -8.34 9.11
C LEU A 241 -16.01 -9.39 8.02
N ASP A 242 -16.84 -9.40 6.98
CA ASP A 242 -16.66 -10.31 5.84
C ASP A 242 -15.29 -10.06 5.16
N ALA A 243 -14.96 -8.80 4.87
CA ALA A 243 -13.68 -8.44 4.27
C ALA A 243 -12.49 -8.82 5.15
N LEU A 244 -12.54 -8.49 6.44
CA LEU A 244 -11.47 -8.83 7.40
C LEU A 244 -11.32 -10.34 7.57
N THR A 245 -12.41 -11.08 7.59
CA THR A 245 -12.38 -12.55 7.65
C THR A 245 -11.70 -13.11 6.41
N LEU A 246 -12.05 -12.58 5.23
CA LEU A 246 -11.50 -13.07 3.97
C LEU A 246 -9.99 -12.82 3.87
N ILE A 247 -9.52 -11.61 4.16
CA ILE A 247 -8.09 -11.30 4.10
C ILE A 247 -7.29 -12.01 5.20
N ASN A 248 -7.84 -12.14 6.41
CA ASN A 248 -7.19 -12.88 7.47
C ASN A 248 -7.10 -14.38 7.13
N LYS A 249 -8.11 -14.95 6.49
CA LYS A 249 -8.05 -16.33 5.97
C LYS A 249 -6.88 -16.50 4.98
N LEU A 250 -6.69 -15.55 4.07
CA LEU A 250 -5.54 -15.54 3.16
C LEU A 250 -4.22 -15.47 3.94
N PHE A 251 -4.09 -14.54 4.86
CA PHE A 251 -2.85 -14.36 5.63
C PHE A 251 -2.53 -15.53 6.54
N PHE A 252 -3.55 -16.19 7.13
CA PHE A 252 -3.35 -17.39 7.93
C PHE A 252 -2.90 -18.60 7.12
N ASN A 253 -3.34 -18.75 5.88
CA ASN A 253 -2.84 -19.80 5.00
C ASN A 253 -1.31 -19.69 4.81
N TYR A 254 -0.76 -18.47 4.82
CA TYR A 254 0.70 -18.28 4.82
C TYR A 254 1.40 -18.70 6.11
N LEU A 255 0.70 -18.65 7.26
CA LEU A 255 1.28 -19.01 8.56
C LEU A 255 1.47 -20.51 8.76
N ILE A 256 0.59 -21.32 8.19
CA ILE A 256 0.54 -22.75 8.44
C ILE A 256 1.63 -23.48 7.68
N ASP A 257 1.98 -23.01 6.50
CA ASP A 257 2.91 -23.71 5.62
C ASP A 257 4.39 -23.47 5.96
N GLY A 258 4.69 -22.60 6.92
CA GLY A 258 6.08 -22.34 7.37
C GLY A 258 7.01 -21.79 6.27
N HIS A 259 6.44 -21.32 5.18
CA HIS A 259 7.20 -20.88 4.03
C HIS A 259 7.61 -19.42 4.10
N ARG A 260 8.78 -19.17 3.55
CA ARG A 260 9.51 -17.91 3.54
C ARG A 260 8.91 -16.89 2.59
N GLN A 261 9.22 -15.65 2.82
CA GLN A 261 8.97 -14.36 2.17
C GLN A 261 8.56 -14.27 0.69
N GLU A 262 8.90 -15.19 -0.15
CA GLU A 262 8.50 -15.15 -1.55
C GLU A 262 7.10 -15.72 -1.77
N LEU A 263 6.26 -15.51 -0.82
CA LEU A 263 5.15 -16.35 -0.48
C LEU A 263 3.83 -15.82 -0.86
N ILE A 264 3.74 -15.79 -2.07
CA ILE A 264 2.61 -16.50 -2.58
C ILE A 264 3.18 -17.84 -3.06
N THR A 265 3.13 -18.87 -2.22
CA THR A 265 3.26 -20.20 -2.78
C THR A 265 2.22 -20.32 -3.86
N ILE A 266 2.50 -21.11 -4.81
CA ILE A 266 1.62 -21.38 -5.91
C ILE A 266 0.28 -21.93 -5.45
N GLU A 267 0.26 -22.72 -4.40
CA GLU A 267 -0.94 -23.20 -3.76
C GLU A 267 -1.76 -22.05 -3.16
N ALA A 268 -1.10 -21.09 -2.51
CA ALA A 268 -1.75 -19.89 -2.00
C ALA A 268 -2.27 -18.99 -3.14
N LEU A 269 -1.55 -18.88 -4.25
CA LEU A 269 -2.02 -18.15 -5.43
C LEU A 269 -3.26 -18.82 -6.04
N LYS A 270 -3.28 -20.14 -6.13
CA LYS A 270 -4.45 -20.91 -6.59
C LYS A 270 -5.65 -20.71 -5.68
N ALA A 271 -5.46 -20.81 -4.38
CA ALA A 271 -6.51 -20.58 -3.39
C ALA A 271 -6.98 -19.11 -3.41
N SER A 272 -6.06 -18.16 -3.56
CA SER A 272 -6.36 -16.73 -3.56
C SER A 272 -7.12 -16.28 -4.82
N ASN A 273 -6.89 -16.89 -5.98
CA ASN A 273 -7.64 -16.58 -7.20
C ASN A 273 -9.16 -16.79 -7.09
N GLN A 274 -9.62 -17.59 -6.14
CA GLN A 274 -11.05 -17.74 -5.85
C GLN A 274 -11.59 -16.57 -5.02
N LEU A 275 -10.75 -15.94 -4.23
CA LEU A 275 -11.10 -14.93 -3.23
C LEU A 275 -10.67 -13.51 -3.65
N ILE A 276 -9.64 -13.41 -4.50
CA ILE A 276 -9.10 -12.15 -5.01
C ILE A 276 -9.31 -12.08 -6.52
N GLU A 277 -9.86 -10.98 -6.98
CA GLU A 277 -10.08 -10.77 -8.40
C GLU A 277 -8.77 -10.55 -9.14
N ARG A 278 -8.54 -11.30 -10.22
CA ARG A 278 -7.38 -11.19 -11.11
C ARG A 278 -6.01 -11.24 -10.40
N GLU A 279 -5.93 -11.95 -9.28
CA GLU A 279 -4.72 -12.01 -8.45
C GLU A 279 -3.50 -12.52 -9.23
N SER A 280 -3.68 -13.53 -10.08
CA SER A 280 -2.59 -14.08 -10.90
C SER A 280 -1.95 -13.02 -11.79
N LEU A 281 -2.76 -12.22 -12.47
CA LEU A 281 -2.26 -11.15 -13.33
C LEU A 281 -1.61 -10.03 -12.53
N PHE A 282 -2.19 -9.63 -11.38
CA PHE A 282 -1.61 -8.65 -10.50
C PHE A 282 -0.21 -9.07 -10.01
N PHE A 283 -0.10 -10.32 -9.58
CA PHE A 283 1.14 -10.91 -9.13
C PHE A 283 2.17 -10.98 -10.26
N LEU A 284 1.77 -11.47 -11.44
CA LEU A 284 2.64 -11.58 -12.62
C LEU A 284 3.22 -10.21 -13.00
N LEU A 285 2.39 -9.18 -13.10
CA LEU A 285 2.83 -7.83 -13.43
C LEU A 285 3.81 -7.28 -12.39
N SER A 286 3.52 -7.49 -11.09
CA SER A 286 4.43 -7.07 -10.02
C SER A 286 5.80 -7.74 -10.16
N LYS A 287 5.82 -9.05 -10.38
CA LYS A 287 7.08 -9.82 -10.54
C LYS A 287 7.84 -9.43 -11.79
N LEU A 288 7.18 -9.25 -12.93
CA LEU A 288 7.80 -8.79 -14.18
C LEU A 288 8.57 -7.48 -14.00
N MET A 289 8.06 -6.58 -13.18
CA MET A 289 8.67 -5.29 -12.87
C MET A 289 9.63 -5.32 -11.67
N SER A 290 9.98 -6.50 -11.14
CA SER A 290 10.76 -6.69 -9.91
C SER A 290 10.15 -6.09 -8.64
N GLY A 291 8.84 -5.94 -8.60
CA GLY A 291 8.08 -5.32 -7.50
C GLY A 291 7.60 -6.33 -6.47
N SER A 292 8.50 -6.88 -5.65
CA SER A 292 8.10 -7.85 -4.62
C SER A 292 7.56 -7.21 -3.34
N HIS A 293 7.94 -5.95 -3.05
CA HIS A 293 7.56 -5.25 -1.81
C HIS A 293 6.04 -5.11 -1.66
N GLY A 294 5.36 -4.69 -2.72
CA GLY A 294 3.89 -4.59 -2.73
C GLY A 294 3.14 -5.93 -2.67
N LEU A 295 3.85 -7.06 -2.75
CA LEU A 295 3.27 -8.39 -2.60
C LEU A 295 3.36 -8.94 -1.17
N LEU A 296 4.14 -8.30 -0.30
CA LEU A 296 4.23 -8.71 1.11
C LEU A 296 2.89 -8.52 1.81
N PRO A 297 2.43 -9.45 2.64
CA PRO A 297 1.13 -9.37 3.33
C PRO A 297 0.92 -8.03 4.05
N ILE A 298 1.97 -7.47 4.67
CA ILE A 298 1.93 -6.20 5.38
C ILE A 298 1.71 -4.97 4.49
N ASN A 299 2.06 -5.07 3.19
CA ASN A 299 1.97 -3.98 2.23
C ASN A 299 0.77 -4.15 1.28
N ARG A 300 0.12 -5.33 1.32
CA ARG A 300 -1.04 -5.61 0.47
C ARG A 300 -2.23 -4.77 0.88
N LYS A 301 -2.83 -4.12 -0.12
CA LYS A 301 -4.07 -3.38 0.02
C LYS A 301 -5.13 -3.93 -0.92
N PHE A 302 -6.35 -3.99 -0.42
CA PHE A 302 -7.48 -4.50 -1.17
C PHE A 302 -8.71 -3.63 -0.96
N TYR A 303 -9.48 -3.51 -2.02
CA TYR A 303 -10.88 -3.10 -1.97
C TYR A 303 -11.74 -4.37 -1.86
N TYR A 304 -12.73 -4.37 -1.00
CA TYR A 304 -13.69 -5.48 -0.93
C TYR A 304 -14.94 -5.14 -1.73
N ASP A 305 -15.19 -5.94 -2.76
CA ASP A 305 -16.43 -5.87 -3.52
C ASP A 305 -17.53 -6.70 -2.85
N PRO A 306 -18.54 -6.07 -2.22
CA PRO A 306 -19.57 -6.80 -1.49
C PRO A 306 -20.58 -7.51 -2.40
N LEU A 307 -20.64 -7.18 -3.70
CA LEU A 307 -21.53 -7.84 -4.65
C LEU A 307 -20.99 -9.20 -5.08
N TYR A 308 -19.70 -9.25 -5.35
CA TYR A 308 -19.03 -10.48 -5.76
C TYR A 308 -18.37 -11.21 -4.61
N GLN A 309 -18.36 -10.59 -3.40
CA GLN A 309 -17.71 -11.12 -2.20
C GLN A 309 -16.23 -11.45 -2.44
N LYS A 310 -15.54 -10.57 -3.14
CA LYS A 310 -14.15 -10.70 -3.52
C LYS A 310 -13.31 -9.52 -3.07
N LEU A 311 -12.04 -9.77 -2.87
CA LEU A 311 -11.03 -8.75 -2.73
C LEU A 311 -10.53 -8.33 -4.12
N VAL A 312 -10.44 -7.03 -4.35
CA VAL A 312 -9.84 -6.44 -5.57
C VAL A 312 -8.51 -5.83 -5.16
N PRO A 313 -7.39 -6.27 -5.74
CA PRO A 313 -6.08 -5.77 -5.35
C PRO A 313 -5.93 -4.30 -5.73
N ILE A 314 -5.32 -3.53 -4.83
CA ILE A 314 -4.92 -2.14 -5.04
C ILE A 314 -3.40 -2.14 -5.16
N TYR A 315 -2.87 -1.67 -6.29
CA TYR A 315 -1.45 -1.42 -6.40
C TYR A 315 -1.05 -0.25 -5.50
N TYR A 316 -0.10 -0.48 -4.62
CA TYR A 316 0.45 0.55 -3.74
C TYR A 316 1.81 0.08 -3.22
N ASP A 317 2.81 0.97 -3.25
CA ASP A 317 4.12 0.72 -2.65
C ASP A 317 4.83 -0.55 -3.18
N GLY A 318 4.93 -0.65 -4.50
CA GLY A 318 5.47 -1.84 -5.16
C GLY A 318 6.97 -2.03 -5.03
N ASP A 319 7.71 -0.96 -4.78
CA ASP A 319 9.17 -0.91 -4.83
C ASP A 319 9.74 -1.46 -6.15
N ILE A 320 9.14 -1.00 -7.24
CA ILE A 320 9.46 -1.45 -8.60
C ILE A 320 10.88 -1.02 -9.01
N GLU A 321 11.62 -1.94 -9.64
CA GLU A 321 12.97 -1.71 -10.14
C GLU A 321 13.12 -2.23 -11.58
N ILE A 322 12.82 -1.40 -12.58
CA ILE A 322 12.87 -1.80 -14.00
C ILE A 322 14.29 -2.22 -14.41
N ASP A 323 15.34 -1.53 -13.95
CA ASP A 323 16.71 -1.88 -14.28
C ASP A 323 17.10 -3.27 -13.73
N LYS A 324 16.59 -3.65 -12.58
CA LYS A 324 16.76 -4.97 -11.99
C LYS A 324 15.98 -6.02 -12.78
N ALA A 325 14.74 -5.71 -13.19
CA ALA A 325 13.96 -6.58 -14.06
C ALA A 325 14.71 -6.87 -15.35
N LEU A 326 15.26 -5.85 -16.02
CA LEU A 326 16.04 -5.99 -17.25
C LEU A 326 17.36 -6.78 -17.07
N SER A 327 17.89 -6.89 -15.86
CA SER A 327 19.13 -7.63 -15.57
C SER A 327 18.93 -9.15 -15.46
N THR A 328 17.69 -9.63 -15.34
CA THR A 328 17.36 -11.05 -15.21
C THR A 328 17.04 -11.62 -16.59
N SER A 329 17.66 -12.73 -17.00
CA SER A 329 17.31 -13.36 -18.29
C SER A 329 15.89 -13.94 -18.28
N ALA A 330 15.25 -13.98 -19.45
CA ALA A 330 13.91 -14.52 -19.60
C ALA A 330 13.78 -15.96 -19.10
N GLU A 331 14.80 -16.79 -19.38
CA GLU A 331 14.85 -18.18 -18.97
C GLU A 331 14.97 -18.33 -17.45
N ASN A 332 15.81 -17.51 -16.81
CA ASN A 332 15.99 -17.53 -15.36
C ASN A 332 14.71 -17.09 -14.64
N PHE A 333 14.07 -16.03 -15.17
CA PHE A 333 12.80 -15.56 -14.61
C PHE A 333 11.72 -16.64 -14.76
N ALA A 334 11.53 -17.19 -15.97
CA ALA A 334 10.52 -18.21 -16.23
C ALA A 334 10.77 -19.50 -15.42
N SER A 335 12.03 -19.83 -15.13
CA SER A 335 12.37 -20.96 -14.26
C SER A 335 12.00 -20.71 -12.80
N SER A 336 12.12 -19.46 -12.33
CA SER A 336 11.75 -19.07 -10.96
C SER A 336 10.24 -18.91 -10.77
N LEU A 337 9.49 -18.73 -11.86
CA LEU A 337 8.05 -18.49 -11.83
C LEU A 337 7.35 -19.34 -12.90
N PRO A 338 7.10 -20.63 -12.63
CA PRO A 338 6.55 -21.55 -13.61
C PRO A 338 5.17 -21.15 -14.16
N ALA A 339 5.02 -21.26 -15.48
CA ALA A 339 3.83 -20.80 -16.20
C ALA A 339 2.51 -21.46 -15.80
N HIS A 340 2.55 -22.73 -15.34
CA HIS A 340 1.34 -23.47 -14.95
C HIS A 340 0.61 -22.89 -13.75
N TYR A 341 1.18 -21.86 -13.11
CA TYR A 341 0.55 -21.14 -12.00
C TYR A 341 -0.35 -20.00 -12.44
N PHE A 342 -0.24 -19.60 -13.71
CA PHE A 342 -0.97 -18.48 -14.28
C PHE A 342 -1.97 -18.98 -15.31
N PRO A 343 -3.20 -18.46 -15.32
CA PRO A 343 -4.11 -18.69 -16.42
C PRO A 343 -3.44 -18.30 -17.74
N THR A 344 -3.50 -19.18 -18.72
CA THR A 344 -2.92 -18.93 -20.06
C THR A 344 -3.44 -17.61 -20.66
N GLN A 345 -4.69 -17.27 -20.35
CA GLN A 345 -5.32 -16.01 -20.78
C GLN A 345 -4.62 -14.78 -20.20
N ASP A 346 -4.17 -14.84 -18.94
CA ASP A 346 -3.48 -13.71 -18.29
C ASP A 346 -2.11 -13.46 -18.92
N ILE A 347 -1.36 -14.54 -19.20
CA ILE A 347 -0.08 -14.47 -19.92
C ILE A 347 -0.30 -13.89 -21.32
N GLN A 348 -1.29 -14.39 -22.05
CA GLN A 348 -1.58 -13.92 -23.41
C GLN A 348 -2.04 -12.46 -23.42
N ASN A 349 -2.86 -12.04 -22.47
CA ASN A 349 -3.28 -10.64 -22.33
C ASN A 349 -2.07 -9.72 -22.06
N ALA A 350 -1.16 -10.13 -21.20
CA ALA A 350 0.06 -9.37 -20.91
C ALA A 350 0.97 -9.28 -22.16
N ILE A 351 1.18 -10.39 -22.91
CA ILE A 351 1.92 -10.37 -24.17
C ILE A 351 1.27 -9.40 -25.16
N ASN A 352 -0.03 -9.49 -25.37
CA ASN A 352 -0.75 -8.66 -26.32
C ASN A 352 -0.61 -7.16 -26.00
N ASN A 353 -0.70 -6.79 -24.72
CA ASN A 353 -0.55 -5.39 -24.32
C ASN A 353 0.89 -4.92 -24.48
N PHE A 354 1.88 -5.63 -23.95
CA PHE A 354 3.27 -5.19 -24.01
C PHE A 354 3.86 -5.22 -25.42
N SER A 355 3.36 -6.06 -26.33
CA SER A 355 3.74 -6.10 -27.75
C SER A 355 3.07 -5.00 -28.57
N ASN A 356 2.06 -4.31 -28.03
CA ASN A 356 1.27 -3.35 -28.78
C ASN A 356 1.90 -1.95 -28.71
N SER A 357 2.32 -1.43 -29.85
CA SER A 357 2.89 -0.08 -29.94
C SER A 357 1.93 1.01 -29.46
N ALA A 358 0.62 0.87 -29.68
CA ALA A 358 -0.37 1.84 -29.20
C ALA A 358 -0.46 1.81 -27.66
N PHE A 359 -0.31 0.65 -27.02
CA PHE A 359 -0.22 0.55 -25.56
C PHE A 359 1.04 1.26 -25.04
N LEU A 360 2.19 1.05 -25.69
CA LEU A 360 3.43 1.77 -25.36
C LEU A 360 3.24 3.29 -25.49
N ASP A 361 2.60 3.75 -26.57
CA ASP A 361 2.33 5.18 -26.79
C ASP A 361 1.49 5.77 -25.64
N VAL A 362 0.39 5.10 -25.29
CA VAL A 362 -0.48 5.53 -24.19
C VAL A 362 0.28 5.59 -22.85
N VAL A 363 1.02 4.52 -22.53
CA VAL A 363 1.81 4.49 -21.28
C VAL A 363 2.87 5.58 -21.27
N PHE A 364 3.61 5.76 -22.37
CA PHE A 364 4.66 6.76 -22.45
C PHE A 364 4.11 8.19 -22.36
N ASP A 365 3.02 8.50 -23.06
CA ASP A 365 2.38 9.83 -23.01
C ASP A 365 1.87 10.15 -21.60
N LYS A 366 1.21 9.20 -20.95
CA LYS A 366 0.76 9.35 -19.56
C LYS A 366 1.93 9.51 -18.60
N TYR A 367 3.01 8.78 -18.82
CA TYR A 367 4.23 8.86 -18.03
C TYR A 367 4.89 10.25 -18.16
N LYS A 368 5.02 10.78 -19.39
CA LYS A 368 5.57 12.11 -19.62
C LYS A 368 4.71 13.21 -19.02
N LYS A 369 3.39 13.13 -19.13
CA LYS A 369 2.44 14.05 -18.49
C LYS A 369 2.54 14.07 -16.96
N ARG A 370 3.07 13.02 -16.35
CA ARG A 370 3.32 12.92 -14.91
C ARG A 370 4.74 13.30 -14.49
N GLY A 371 5.50 13.89 -15.40
CA GLY A 371 6.86 14.38 -15.17
C GLY A 371 7.95 13.31 -15.24
N GLY A 372 7.64 12.12 -15.75
CA GLY A 372 8.59 11.02 -15.86
C GLY A 372 9.80 11.33 -16.75
N ASN A 373 10.98 10.86 -16.36
CA ASN A 373 12.27 11.21 -16.99
C ASN A 373 12.87 10.10 -17.86
N PHE A 374 12.40 8.85 -17.79
CA PHE A 374 12.93 7.78 -18.62
C PHE A 374 12.74 8.10 -20.10
N PRO A 375 13.75 7.82 -20.94
CA PRO A 375 13.61 7.87 -22.39
C PRO A 375 12.63 6.77 -22.85
N ARG A 376 11.92 7.03 -23.94
CA ARG A 376 10.99 6.07 -24.55
C ARG A 376 11.63 4.69 -24.78
N SER A 377 12.86 4.69 -25.26
CA SER A 377 13.61 3.44 -25.53
C SER A 377 13.80 2.57 -24.28
N LYS A 378 13.92 3.15 -23.11
CA LYS A 378 14.04 2.37 -21.86
C LYS A 378 12.74 1.63 -21.55
N ILE A 379 11.59 2.29 -21.71
CA ILE A 379 10.27 1.67 -21.48
C ILE A 379 9.99 0.60 -22.54
N GLU A 380 10.31 0.89 -23.81
CA GLU A 380 10.19 -0.05 -24.91
C GLU A 380 11.07 -1.29 -24.69
N ASN A 381 12.32 -1.12 -24.27
CA ASN A 381 13.20 -2.24 -23.92
C ASN A 381 12.63 -3.08 -22.78
N ALA A 382 12.04 -2.44 -21.77
CA ALA A 382 11.40 -3.16 -20.67
C ALA A 382 10.18 -3.97 -21.17
N PHE A 383 9.35 -3.40 -22.02
CA PHE A 383 8.19 -4.09 -22.57
C PHE A 383 8.61 -5.28 -23.47
N ASN A 384 9.60 -5.09 -24.32
CA ASN A 384 10.15 -6.19 -25.12
C ASN A 384 10.68 -7.32 -24.25
N HIS A 385 11.41 -6.97 -23.19
CA HIS A 385 11.91 -7.96 -22.24
C HIS A 385 10.79 -8.71 -21.50
N TYR A 386 9.70 -8.03 -21.12
CA TYR A 386 8.53 -8.67 -20.51
C TYR A 386 7.85 -9.63 -21.50
N VAL A 387 7.77 -9.27 -22.79
CA VAL A 387 7.27 -10.16 -23.85
C VAL A 387 8.14 -11.40 -23.99
N ASP A 388 9.46 -11.24 -23.96
CA ASP A 388 10.40 -12.37 -24.03
C ASP A 388 10.19 -13.33 -22.86
N ILE A 389 10.11 -12.81 -21.62
CA ILE A 389 9.82 -13.60 -20.41
C ILE A 389 8.50 -14.37 -20.56
N LEU A 390 7.43 -13.66 -20.89
CA LEU A 390 6.09 -14.24 -21.00
C LEU A 390 6.00 -15.29 -22.13
N THR A 391 6.72 -15.08 -23.23
CA THR A 391 6.81 -16.05 -24.34
C THR A 391 7.53 -17.32 -23.90
N VAL A 392 8.63 -17.19 -23.16
CA VAL A 392 9.33 -18.34 -22.58
C VAL A 392 8.42 -19.09 -21.60
N MET A 393 7.70 -18.36 -20.72
CA MET A 393 6.73 -18.95 -19.80
C MET A 393 5.63 -19.71 -20.55
N GLN A 394 5.05 -19.11 -21.59
CA GLN A 394 3.99 -19.73 -22.39
C GLN A 394 4.45 -21.01 -23.09
N ASN A 395 5.67 -21.01 -23.63
CA ASN A 395 6.24 -22.16 -24.31
C ASN A 395 6.59 -23.31 -23.35
N ASN A 396 6.88 -23.00 -22.11
CA ASN A 396 7.19 -23.96 -21.05
C ASN A 396 5.94 -24.46 -20.31
N ALA A 397 4.76 -23.90 -20.59
CA ALA A 397 3.50 -24.35 -20.02
C ALA A 397 3.20 -25.76 -20.57
N SER A 398 3.28 -26.77 -19.71
CA SER A 398 2.75 -28.10 -20.04
C SER A 398 1.26 -28.02 -20.29
N PRO A 399 0.69 -28.80 -21.25
CA PRO A 399 -0.74 -28.85 -21.41
C PRO A 399 -1.38 -29.24 -20.07
N GLU A 400 -2.40 -28.51 -19.70
CA GLU A 400 -3.18 -28.55 -18.48
C GLU A 400 -3.14 -29.90 -17.74
N ASN A 401 -2.31 -29.99 -16.73
CA ASN A 401 -2.69 -30.82 -15.59
C ASN A 401 -3.86 -30.07 -14.92
N GLU A 402 -5.05 -30.61 -15.06
CA GLU A 402 -6.22 -30.19 -14.31
C GLU A 402 -5.79 -30.00 -12.85
N PHE A 403 -5.99 -28.80 -12.35
CA PHE A 403 -5.71 -28.47 -10.97
C PHE A 403 -6.53 -29.41 -10.06
N GLU A 404 -5.93 -30.48 -9.59
CA GLU A 404 -6.53 -31.26 -8.54
C GLU A 404 -6.88 -30.30 -7.42
N LYS A 405 -8.14 -30.32 -7.05
CA LYS A 405 -8.69 -29.59 -5.89
C LYS A 405 -8.20 -30.27 -4.62
N ASP A 406 -6.91 -30.26 -4.39
CA ASP A 406 -6.41 -30.59 -3.05
C ASP A 406 -6.77 -29.42 -2.14
N GLY A 407 -7.84 -29.66 -1.41
CA GLY A 407 -8.42 -28.67 -0.52
C GLY A 407 -7.47 -28.31 0.60
N PHE A 408 -6.89 -27.13 0.51
CA PHE A 408 -6.31 -26.47 1.67
C PHE A 408 -7.44 -26.05 2.59
N SER A 409 -7.63 -26.81 3.68
CA SER A 409 -8.70 -26.59 4.64
C SER A 409 -8.19 -26.27 6.04
N ALA A 410 -7.30 -25.30 6.16
CA ALA A 410 -7.07 -24.72 7.46
C ALA A 410 -7.83 -23.40 7.55
N GLU A 411 -9.07 -23.48 7.98
CA GLU A 411 -9.90 -22.30 8.20
C GLU A 411 -9.71 -21.84 9.67
N ILE A 412 -8.80 -20.87 9.90
CA ILE A 412 -8.65 -20.22 11.20
C ILE A 412 -9.25 -18.83 11.14
N ASN A 413 -10.28 -18.59 11.93
CA ASN A 413 -10.83 -17.26 12.16
C ASN A 413 -10.16 -16.64 13.38
N LEU A 414 -9.46 -15.51 13.19
CA LEU A 414 -8.87 -14.78 14.30
C LEU A 414 -9.96 -14.11 15.13
N VAL A 415 -9.90 -14.29 16.43
CA VAL A 415 -10.86 -13.72 17.38
C VAL A 415 -10.22 -12.56 18.14
N GLU A 416 -8.97 -12.70 18.57
CA GLU A 416 -8.28 -11.69 19.40
C GLU A 416 -6.77 -11.84 19.28
N TYR A 417 -6.06 -10.75 19.45
CA TYR A 417 -4.64 -10.80 19.73
C TYR A 417 -4.21 -9.75 20.77
N LEU A 418 -3.19 -10.10 21.55
CA LEU A 418 -2.55 -9.24 22.52
C LEU A 418 -1.05 -9.21 22.27
N SER A 419 -0.43 -8.03 22.34
CA SER A 419 1.03 -7.91 22.31
C SER A 419 1.52 -7.23 23.59
N ASP A 420 2.49 -7.84 24.27
CA ASP A 420 3.18 -7.21 25.40
C ASP A 420 4.58 -6.81 24.97
N ARG A 421 4.75 -5.52 24.66
CA ARG A 421 6.01 -4.95 24.20
C ARG A 421 7.15 -5.09 25.22
N THR A 422 6.81 -5.11 26.52
CA THR A 422 7.81 -5.16 27.58
C THR A 422 8.40 -6.55 27.77
N LYS A 423 7.66 -7.58 27.37
CA LYS A 423 8.03 -8.99 27.53
C LYS A 423 8.45 -9.67 26.23
N GLY A 424 8.35 -8.99 25.09
CA GLY A 424 8.60 -9.59 23.79
C GLY A 424 7.70 -10.80 23.50
N THR A 425 6.45 -10.75 23.93
CA THR A 425 5.49 -11.83 23.75
C THR A 425 4.30 -11.37 22.92
N PHE A 426 3.82 -12.28 22.08
CA PHE A 426 2.59 -12.12 21.31
C PHE A 426 1.64 -13.24 21.64
N GLU A 427 0.40 -12.91 21.86
CA GLU A 427 -0.64 -13.89 22.13
C GLU A 427 -1.77 -13.66 21.13
N PHE A 428 -2.28 -14.72 20.54
CA PHE A 428 -3.45 -14.64 19.67
C PHE A 428 -4.38 -15.80 19.93
N THR A 429 -5.66 -15.58 19.73
CA THR A 429 -6.69 -16.58 19.80
C THR A 429 -7.38 -16.68 18.45
N GLY A 430 -7.46 -17.88 17.90
CA GLY A 430 -8.10 -18.16 16.64
C GLY A 430 -9.01 -19.38 16.71
N PHE A 431 -10.00 -19.45 15.83
CA PHE A 431 -10.85 -20.61 15.66
C PHE A 431 -10.36 -21.44 14.47
N ASP A 432 -9.89 -22.64 14.76
CA ASP A 432 -9.52 -23.63 13.75
C ASP A 432 -10.77 -24.34 13.25
N ILE A 433 -11.24 -23.96 12.06
CA ILE A 433 -12.48 -24.50 11.48
C ILE A 433 -12.32 -25.99 11.16
N SER A 434 -11.12 -26.40 10.73
CA SER A 434 -10.86 -27.79 10.37
C SER A 434 -10.99 -28.73 11.58
N LYS A 435 -10.63 -28.24 12.77
CA LYS A 435 -10.70 -28.96 14.04
C LYS A 435 -11.91 -28.60 14.89
N ASN A 436 -12.69 -27.59 14.42
CA ASN A 436 -13.84 -27.05 15.12
C ASN A 436 -13.56 -26.69 16.59
N GLN A 437 -12.43 -25.97 16.82
CA GLN A 437 -11.98 -25.63 18.15
C GLN A 437 -11.23 -24.28 18.19
N TYR A 438 -11.31 -23.61 19.34
CA TYR A 438 -10.49 -22.43 19.60
C TYR A 438 -9.10 -22.84 20.08
N SER A 439 -8.10 -22.12 19.60
CA SER A 439 -6.71 -22.27 20.03
C SER A 439 -6.18 -20.91 20.46
N HIS A 440 -5.50 -20.88 21.59
CA HIS A 440 -4.75 -19.74 22.07
C HIS A 440 -3.27 -20.02 21.87
N CYS A 441 -2.58 -19.16 21.17
CA CYS A 441 -1.16 -19.31 20.88
C CYS A 441 -0.39 -18.15 21.50
N LYS A 442 0.71 -18.50 22.17
CA LYS A 442 1.68 -17.56 22.70
C LYS A 442 2.98 -17.71 21.94
N ILE A 443 3.48 -16.62 21.42
CA ILE A 443 4.77 -16.54 20.76
C ILE A 443 5.69 -15.70 21.65
N SER A 444 6.83 -16.25 21.98
CA SER A 444 7.85 -15.55 22.76
C SER A 444 9.18 -15.58 22.04
N LEU A 445 9.88 -14.44 22.07
CA LEU A 445 11.23 -14.31 21.57
C LEU A 445 12.20 -14.46 22.73
N SER A 446 13.06 -15.46 22.71
CA SER A 446 14.12 -15.62 23.67
C SER A 446 15.41 -16.04 22.97
N ASN A 447 16.50 -15.29 23.21
CA ASN A 447 17.84 -15.59 22.69
C ASN A 447 17.88 -15.92 21.18
N SER A 448 17.20 -15.08 20.35
CA SER A 448 17.11 -15.26 18.89
C SER A 448 16.27 -16.47 18.44
N ASN A 449 15.64 -17.18 19.35
CA ASN A 449 14.75 -18.29 19.04
C ASN A 449 13.30 -17.92 19.30
N LEU A 450 12.45 -18.16 18.29
CA LEU A 450 11.01 -18.07 18.39
C LEU A 450 10.45 -19.36 18.98
N ASN A 451 9.77 -19.19 20.11
CA ASN A 451 9.06 -20.29 20.73
C ASN A 451 7.55 -20.05 20.60
N THR A 452 6.86 -20.92 19.88
CA THR A 452 5.41 -20.89 19.70
C THR A 452 4.78 -22.00 20.53
N GLN A 453 3.92 -21.63 21.46
CA GLN A 453 3.14 -22.54 22.26
C GLN A 453 1.65 -22.28 22.01
N CYS A 454 0.92 -23.31 21.56
CA CYS A 454 -0.53 -23.25 21.35
C CYS A 454 -1.22 -24.22 22.31
N SER A 455 -2.29 -23.74 22.89
CA SER A 455 -3.21 -24.56 23.72
C SER A 455 -4.63 -24.48 23.16
N HIS A 456 -5.35 -25.58 23.21
CA HIS A 456 -6.76 -25.60 22.84
C HIS A 456 -7.60 -25.06 23.98
N LEU A 457 -8.52 -24.17 23.66
CA LEU A 457 -9.43 -23.56 24.62
C LEU A 457 -10.69 -24.40 24.75
N GLN A 458 -11.15 -24.64 25.98
CA GLN A 458 -12.37 -25.37 26.26
C GLN A 458 -13.28 -24.61 27.24
N GLY A 459 -14.59 -24.64 26.98
CA GLY A 459 -15.62 -24.22 27.92
C GLY A 459 -15.49 -22.77 28.42
N LYS A 460 -15.10 -22.57 29.69
CA LYS A 460 -15.01 -21.26 30.32
C LYS A 460 -13.94 -20.35 29.72
N ASP A 461 -12.87 -20.93 29.19
CA ASP A 461 -11.76 -20.16 28.62
C ASP A 461 -12.20 -19.44 27.35
N ILE A 462 -13.09 -20.03 26.57
CA ILE A 462 -13.68 -19.41 25.38
C ILE A 462 -14.49 -18.17 25.75
N SER A 463 -15.26 -18.23 26.85
CA SER A 463 -16.06 -17.08 27.29
C SER A 463 -15.23 -15.89 27.82
N GLU A 464 -14.01 -16.14 28.24
CA GLU A 464 -13.08 -15.08 28.69
C GLU A 464 -12.43 -14.35 27.54
N VAL A 465 -12.15 -15.05 26.45
CA VAL A 465 -11.57 -14.48 25.22
C VAL A 465 -12.51 -13.41 24.59
N PHE A 466 -13.81 -13.59 24.73
CA PHE A 466 -14.80 -12.65 24.21
C PHE A 466 -15.14 -11.50 25.16
N LYS A 467 -14.55 -11.46 26.36
CA LYS A 467 -14.67 -10.28 27.21
C LYS A 467 -13.74 -9.20 26.65
N LYS A 468 -14.30 -8.02 26.35
CA LYS A 468 -13.46 -6.87 25.96
C LYS A 468 -12.41 -6.64 27.06
N PRO A 469 -11.13 -6.46 26.68
CA PRO A 469 -10.14 -6.00 27.65
C PRO A 469 -10.63 -4.66 28.21
N THR A 470 -10.82 -4.61 29.50
CA THR A 470 -11.00 -3.35 30.21
C THR A 470 -9.62 -2.83 30.59
N SER A 471 -9.34 -1.55 30.32
CA SER A 471 -8.19 -0.87 30.90
C SER A 471 -8.25 -1.03 32.44
N GLU A 472 -7.11 -0.94 33.11
CA GLU A 472 -7.07 -0.91 34.58
C GLU A 472 -7.98 0.18 35.19
N ASP A 473 -8.39 1.17 34.38
CA ASP A 473 -9.31 2.25 34.73
C ASP A 473 -10.79 1.98 34.34
N GLY A 474 -11.13 0.79 33.82
CA GLY A 474 -12.50 0.39 33.54
C GLY A 474 -13.12 0.93 32.25
N GLU A 475 -12.37 1.63 31.41
CA GLU A 475 -12.83 2.06 30.08
C GLU A 475 -12.54 0.97 29.03
N ALA A 476 -13.51 0.70 28.16
CA ALA A 476 -13.35 -0.24 27.04
C ALA A 476 -12.39 0.37 26.03
N ILE A 477 -11.28 -0.34 25.76
CA ILE A 477 -10.29 0.03 24.74
C ILE A 477 -10.86 -0.20 23.35
#